data_847d62dcf6684a30bde4a7ce88ae86fb
#
_entry.id   847d62dcf6684a30bde4a7ce88ae86fb
#
_cell.length_a   1.000
_cell.length_b   1.000
_cell.length_c   1.000
_cell.angle_alpha   90.00
_cell.angle_beta   90.00
_cell.angle_gamma   90.00
#
_symmetry.space_group_name_H-M   'P 1'
#
loop_
_entity.id
_entity.type
_entity.pdbx_description
1 polymer ?
#
loop_
_entity_poly.entity_id
_entity_poly.type
_entity_poly.pdbx_seq_one_letter_code
_entity_poly.pdbx_strand_id
1 'polypeptide(L)'
;MLNSKDFGVPQSRKRVYLIGYLNKRCRGKVFPFTETAGTSLIQIRPGAQGERVYSPEGVSCTLAAQTGGFGGKTGLYEVGLPIRENTKKGYKMAYPGDSINLAFAQKNTRRGRVGRKIAHTLTASSDQGTLEPLKRIRRLTSRECLRLQGWADERIDIVLPLQSDAQLYKQAGNGVTVTVVEAIGKRLAAAHREVTAID
;
A
#
# COMPACT_ATOMS: atom_id res chain seq x y z
N MET A 1 -0.03 16.52 13.90
CA MET A 1 0.63 15.43 13.16
C MET A 1 -0.43 14.77 12.29
N LEU A 2 -0.14 14.49 11.02
CA LEU A 2 -1.05 13.81 10.10
C LEU A 2 -0.44 12.48 9.65
N ASN A 3 -1.29 11.47 9.40
CA ASN A 3 -0.88 10.18 8.88
C ASN A 3 -1.42 9.98 7.47
N SER A 4 -0.57 9.60 6.53
CA SER A 4 -0.95 9.43 5.11
C SER A 4 -2.10 8.45 4.89
N LYS A 5 -2.21 7.40 5.72
CA LYS A 5 -3.31 6.41 5.63
C LYS A 5 -4.70 7.04 5.80
N ASP A 6 -4.80 8.16 6.48
CA ASP A 6 -6.05 8.87 6.73
C ASP A 6 -6.44 9.78 5.54
N PHE A 7 -5.62 9.77 4.47
CA PHE A 7 -5.77 10.60 3.27
C PHE A 7 -5.81 9.76 1.97
N GLY A 8 -6.30 8.53 2.05
CA GLY A 8 -6.60 7.71 0.88
C GLY A 8 -5.44 6.93 0.27
N VAL A 9 -4.24 6.93 0.89
CA VAL A 9 -3.15 6.06 0.47
C VAL A 9 -2.92 4.93 1.47
N PRO A 10 -2.65 3.69 1.04
CA PRO A 10 -2.48 2.53 1.92
C PRO A 10 -1.07 2.50 2.55
N GLN A 11 -0.61 3.63 3.09
CA GLN A 11 0.69 3.76 3.75
C GLN A 11 0.56 4.42 5.11
N SER A 12 1.08 3.81 6.16
CA SER A 12 1.22 4.45 7.47
C SER A 12 2.47 5.32 7.50
N ARG A 13 2.31 6.64 7.33
CA ARG A 13 3.39 7.64 7.36
C ARG A 13 2.96 8.86 8.14
N LYS A 14 3.41 8.98 9.38
CA LYS A 14 3.15 10.12 10.26
C LYS A 14 4.17 11.24 9.99
N ARG A 15 3.68 12.46 9.78
CA ARG A 15 4.51 13.66 9.59
C ARG A 15 3.92 14.84 10.31
N VAL A 16 4.78 15.79 10.72
CA VAL A 16 4.40 17.07 11.26
C VAL A 16 4.33 18.07 10.09
N TYR A 17 3.26 18.82 10.02
CA TYR A 17 3.06 19.91 9.05
C TYR A 17 2.94 21.20 9.83
N LEU A 18 3.76 22.19 9.48
CA LEU A 18 3.72 23.52 10.03
C LEU A 18 3.09 24.46 9.00
N ILE A 19 2.04 25.16 9.40
CA ILE A 19 1.30 26.08 8.53
C ILE A 19 1.40 27.48 9.13
N GLY A 20 1.95 28.41 8.35
CA GLY A 20 2.04 29.82 8.69
C GLY A 20 0.96 30.63 7.99
N TYR A 21 0.51 31.70 8.62
CA TYR A 21 -0.43 32.68 8.06
C TYR A 21 0.12 34.10 8.19
N LEU A 22 0.03 34.84 7.12
CA LEU A 22 0.30 36.30 7.16
C LEU A 22 -0.90 37.05 7.77
N ASN A 23 -2.12 36.58 7.45
CA ASN A 23 -3.33 37.19 7.99
C ASN A 23 -3.84 36.42 9.22
N LYS A 24 -3.95 37.10 10.36
CA LYS A 24 -4.41 36.51 11.64
C LYS A 24 -5.82 35.93 11.56
N ARG A 25 -6.68 36.41 10.65
CA ARG A 25 -8.05 35.87 10.43
C ARG A 25 -8.07 34.44 9.88
N CYS A 26 -6.96 33.94 9.30
CA CYS A 26 -6.84 32.54 8.82
C CYS A 26 -6.55 31.55 9.94
N ARG A 27 -6.24 32.03 11.15
CA ARG A 27 -5.85 31.16 12.28
C ARG A 27 -6.98 30.18 12.64
N GLY A 28 -6.64 28.90 12.76
CA GLY A 28 -7.57 27.83 13.14
C GLY A 28 -8.46 27.30 12.01
N LYS A 29 -8.43 27.88 10.82
CA LYS A 29 -9.32 27.46 9.70
C LYS A 29 -8.86 26.23 8.94
N VAL A 30 -7.58 25.82 9.03
CA VAL A 30 -7.05 24.65 8.32
C VAL A 30 -7.13 23.39 9.16
N PHE A 31 -6.96 23.46 10.46
CA PHE A 31 -7.06 22.33 11.41
C PHE A 31 -8.27 22.49 12.33
N PRO A 32 -8.84 21.39 12.87
CA PRO A 32 -8.43 19.99 12.74
C PRO A 32 -8.87 19.34 11.42
N PHE A 33 -8.22 18.22 11.06
CA PHE A 33 -8.71 17.30 10.05
C PHE A 33 -9.55 16.19 10.73
N THR A 34 -10.66 15.80 10.12
CA THR A 34 -11.40 14.62 10.52
C THR A 34 -10.63 13.39 10.03
N GLU A 35 -10.22 12.52 10.94
CA GLU A 35 -9.54 11.28 10.57
C GLU A 35 -10.55 10.31 9.95
N THR A 36 -10.24 9.79 8.77
CA THR A 36 -10.95 8.65 8.20
C THR A 36 -10.34 7.37 8.77
N ALA A 37 -11.17 6.45 9.26
CA ALA A 37 -10.70 5.17 9.77
C ALA A 37 -9.96 4.41 8.67
N GLY A 38 -8.63 4.37 8.76
CA GLY A 38 -7.78 3.65 7.84
C GLY A 38 -7.62 2.18 8.26
N THR A 39 -7.34 1.30 7.29
CA THR A 39 -6.94 -0.09 7.57
C THR A 39 -5.64 -0.14 8.37
N SER A 40 -5.47 -1.17 9.20
CA SER A 40 -4.30 -1.35 10.04
C SER A 40 -3.12 -1.95 9.28
N LEU A 41 -1.90 -1.67 9.72
CA LEU A 41 -0.70 -2.37 9.27
C LEU A 41 -0.72 -3.80 9.84
N ILE A 42 -0.66 -4.81 8.97
CA ILE A 42 -0.68 -6.22 9.37
C ILE A 42 0.73 -6.79 9.22
N GLN A 43 1.41 -7.01 10.33
CA GLN A 43 2.74 -7.63 10.36
C GLN A 43 2.59 -9.15 10.50
N ILE A 44 3.20 -9.90 9.56
CA ILE A 44 3.17 -11.37 9.53
C ILE A 44 4.37 -11.94 10.28
N ARG A 45 5.55 -11.35 10.08
CA ARG A 45 6.80 -11.80 10.69
C ARG A 45 7.51 -10.65 11.38
N PRO A 46 7.90 -10.78 12.67
CA PRO A 46 8.73 -9.80 13.37
C PRO A 46 10.18 -9.87 12.86
N GLY A 47 10.96 -8.82 13.15
CA GLY A 47 12.37 -8.74 12.79
C GLY A 47 12.91 -7.31 12.91
N ALA A 48 14.18 -7.12 12.56
CA ALA A 48 14.76 -5.79 12.40
C ALA A 48 14.04 -5.00 11.28
N GLN A 49 14.28 -3.70 11.18
CA GLN A 49 13.48 -2.81 10.30
C GLN A 49 13.43 -3.25 8.82
N GLY A 50 14.48 -3.86 8.29
CA GLY A 50 14.53 -4.36 6.90
C GLY A 50 14.09 -5.82 6.72
N GLU A 51 13.78 -6.52 7.81
CA GLU A 51 13.47 -7.96 7.81
C GLU A 51 12.01 -8.27 8.12
N ARG A 52 11.24 -7.27 8.57
CA ARG A 52 9.82 -7.41 8.88
C ARG A 52 9.04 -7.73 7.62
N VAL A 53 8.15 -8.72 7.72
CA VAL A 53 7.24 -9.10 6.62
C VAL A 53 5.83 -8.65 6.95
N TYR A 54 5.20 -8.01 5.98
CA TYR A 54 3.85 -7.47 6.11
C TYR A 54 2.88 -8.13 5.14
N SER A 55 1.62 -8.19 5.52
CA SER A 55 0.54 -8.64 4.65
C SER A 55 0.24 -7.58 3.59
N PRO A 56 0.01 -7.98 2.34
CA PRO A 56 -0.47 -7.07 1.30
C PRO A 56 -1.93 -6.63 1.51
N GLU A 57 -2.65 -7.23 2.46
CA GLU A 57 -4.04 -6.88 2.80
C GLU A 57 -4.14 -5.70 3.77
N GLY A 58 -3.03 -5.32 4.42
CA GLY A 58 -2.95 -4.16 5.30
C GLY A 58 -2.42 -2.90 4.61
N VAL A 59 -2.35 -1.80 5.36
CA VAL A 59 -1.64 -0.60 4.88
C VAL A 59 -0.15 -0.87 4.80
N SER A 60 0.57 -0.18 3.91
CA SER A 60 2.01 -0.31 3.84
C SER A 60 2.71 0.41 5.01
N CYS A 61 3.91 -0.08 5.37
CA CYS A 61 4.78 0.65 6.29
C CYS A 61 5.28 1.95 5.65
N THR A 62 5.82 2.84 6.48
CA THR A 62 6.42 4.09 6.01
C THR A 62 7.61 3.80 5.09
N LEU A 63 7.63 4.42 3.91
CA LEU A 63 8.77 4.39 3.03
C LEU A 63 9.93 5.20 3.64
N ALA A 64 11.13 4.64 3.60
CA ALA A 64 12.36 5.31 3.99
C ALA A 64 13.21 5.65 2.76
N ALA A 65 14.13 6.60 2.88
CA ALA A 65 14.95 7.06 1.77
C ALA A 65 15.88 5.99 1.16
N GLN A 66 16.11 4.88 1.88
CA GLN A 66 16.94 3.76 1.42
C GLN A 66 16.10 2.49 1.30
N THR A 67 15.05 2.54 0.49
CA THR A 67 14.08 1.45 0.32
C THR A 67 14.52 0.38 -0.65
N GLY A 68 15.48 0.65 -1.50
CA GLY A 68 15.97 -0.29 -2.51
C GLY A 68 16.93 -1.33 -1.92
N GLY A 69 16.96 -2.50 -2.49
CA GLY A 69 17.89 -3.55 -2.18
C GLY A 69 17.48 -4.47 -0.98
N PHE A 70 18.07 -5.69 -0.85
CA PHE A 70 17.94 -6.57 0.32
C PHE A 70 18.54 -5.85 1.53
N GLY A 71 17.81 -5.77 2.65
CA GLY A 71 18.20 -4.95 3.79
C GLY A 71 17.75 -3.49 3.73
N GLY A 72 17.00 -3.09 2.71
CA GLY A 72 16.35 -1.78 2.65
C GLY A 72 15.40 -1.56 3.82
N LYS A 73 15.30 -0.31 4.30
CA LYS A 73 14.53 0.05 5.51
C LYS A 73 12.99 -0.01 5.33
N THR A 74 12.49 -0.33 4.15
CA THR A 74 11.08 -0.63 3.90
C THR A 74 10.87 -2.13 4.04
N GLY A 75 9.86 -2.56 4.79
CA GLY A 75 9.58 -3.97 5.04
C GLY A 75 9.35 -4.79 3.76
N LEU A 76 9.43 -6.10 3.91
CA LEU A 76 9.12 -7.07 2.87
C LEU A 76 7.62 -7.34 2.86
N TYR A 77 7.08 -7.75 1.69
CA TYR A 77 5.67 -8.10 1.57
C TYR A 77 5.52 -9.51 1.04
N GLU A 78 4.53 -10.20 1.57
CA GLU A 78 4.20 -11.52 1.08
C GLU A 78 3.53 -11.44 -0.28
N VAL A 79 3.98 -12.25 -1.23
CA VAL A 79 3.39 -12.33 -2.57
C VAL A 79 2.55 -13.59 -2.68
N GLY A 80 1.27 -13.42 -2.99
CA GLY A 80 0.37 -14.53 -3.29
C GLY A 80 0.77 -15.24 -4.59
N LEU A 81 0.42 -16.52 -4.68
CA LEU A 81 0.54 -17.33 -5.90
C LEU A 81 -0.76 -17.25 -6.69
N PRO A 82 -0.75 -16.86 -7.99
CA PRO A 82 -1.96 -16.87 -8.81
C PRO A 82 -2.34 -18.32 -9.15
N ILE A 83 -3.48 -18.76 -8.65
CA ILE A 83 -4.07 -20.05 -8.95
C ILE A 83 -5.15 -19.87 -10.01
N ARG A 84 -5.01 -20.57 -11.14
CA ARG A 84 -5.97 -20.48 -12.25
C ARG A 84 -7.36 -20.91 -11.77
N GLU A 85 -8.35 -20.04 -12.01
CA GLU A 85 -9.72 -20.23 -11.56
C GLU A 85 -10.69 -19.57 -12.55
N ASN A 86 -11.88 -20.14 -12.74
CA ASN A 86 -12.91 -19.57 -13.60
C ASN A 86 -13.56 -18.33 -12.96
N THR A 87 -12.84 -17.24 -12.96
CA THR A 87 -13.28 -15.91 -12.55
C THR A 87 -13.12 -14.93 -13.71
N LYS A 88 -13.68 -13.73 -13.61
CA LYS A 88 -13.48 -12.68 -14.63
C LYS A 88 -11.99 -12.38 -14.87
N LYS A 89 -11.13 -12.56 -13.86
CA LYS A 89 -9.67 -12.36 -13.94
C LYS A 89 -8.90 -13.60 -14.40
N GLY A 90 -9.55 -14.76 -14.51
CA GLY A 90 -8.92 -16.03 -14.86
C GLY A 90 -8.11 -16.68 -13.73
N TYR A 91 -7.97 -16.03 -12.58
CA TYR A 91 -7.23 -16.56 -11.43
C TYR A 91 -7.72 -15.96 -10.11
N LYS A 92 -7.31 -16.61 -9.01
CA LYS A 92 -7.44 -16.12 -7.64
C LYS A 92 -6.09 -16.23 -6.93
N MET A 93 -5.71 -15.20 -6.18
CA MET A 93 -4.46 -15.21 -5.41
C MET A 93 -4.59 -16.10 -4.19
N ALA A 94 -3.62 -17.00 -4.00
CA ALA A 94 -3.44 -17.79 -2.79
C ALA A 94 -2.25 -17.25 -1.99
N TYR A 95 -2.41 -17.23 -0.67
CA TYR A 95 -1.39 -16.79 0.28
C TYR A 95 -0.97 -17.95 1.19
N PRO A 96 0.18 -17.88 1.87
CA PRO A 96 0.61 -18.91 2.79
C PRO A 96 -0.46 -19.23 3.85
N GLY A 97 -0.71 -20.53 4.02
CA GLY A 97 -1.79 -21.04 4.84
C GLY A 97 -3.14 -21.16 4.14
N ASP A 98 -3.27 -20.68 2.91
CA ASP A 98 -4.47 -20.94 2.09
C ASP A 98 -4.49 -22.40 1.60
N SER A 99 -5.68 -22.98 1.54
CA SER A 99 -5.88 -24.29 0.92
C SER A 99 -6.07 -24.16 -0.58
N ILE A 100 -5.55 -25.13 -1.33
CA ILE A 100 -5.65 -25.17 -2.79
C ILE A 100 -6.26 -26.49 -3.21
N ASN A 101 -7.35 -26.46 -3.95
CA ASN A 101 -7.93 -27.63 -4.58
C ASN A 101 -7.16 -27.94 -5.87
N LEU A 102 -6.41 -29.03 -5.86
CA LEU A 102 -5.57 -29.49 -6.98
C LEU A 102 -6.32 -30.35 -7.99
N ALA A 103 -7.56 -30.77 -7.67
CA ALA A 103 -8.36 -31.59 -8.57
C ALA A 103 -8.51 -30.92 -9.94
N PHE A 104 -8.21 -31.66 -11.00
CA PHE A 104 -8.28 -31.18 -12.39
C PHE A 104 -7.53 -29.85 -12.60
N ALA A 105 -6.31 -29.74 -12.12
CA ALA A 105 -5.48 -28.54 -12.15
C ALA A 105 -5.38 -27.89 -13.55
N GLN A 106 -5.50 -28.68 -14.59
CA GLN A 106 -5.44 -28.25 -16.00
C GLN A 106 -6.76 -27.69 -16.57
N LYS A 107 -7.91 -27.90 -15.91
CA LYS A 107 -9.21 -27.44 -16.43
C LYS A 107 -9.53 -26.02 -16.01
N ASN A 108 -9.92 -25.18 -16.97
CA ASN A 108 -10.25 -23.76 -16.77
C ASN A 108 -11.68 -23.52 -16.23
N THR A 109 -12.49 -24.58 -16.04
CA THR A 109 -13.92 -24.49 -15.72
C THR A 109 -14.22 -24.45 -14.22
N ARG A 110 -13.25 -24.73 -13.37
CA ARG A 110 -13.46 -24.78 -11.90
C ARG A 110 -13.38 -23.43 -11.24
N ARG A 111 -14.29 -23.22 -10.28
CA ARG A 111 -14.30 -22.11 -9.32
C ARG A 111 -13.97 -22.62 -7.92
N GLY A 112 -13.61 -21.71 -7.00
CA GLY A 112 -13.41 -22.02 -5.59
C GLY A 112 -12.18 -22.90 -5.34
N ARG A 113 -11.09 -22.73 -6.11
CA ARG A 113 -9.85 -23.49 -5.89
C ARG A 113 -9.06 -23.02 -4.69
N VAL A 114 -9.17 -21.75 -4.31
CA VAL A 114 -8.47 -21.16 -3.18
C VAL A 114 -9.43 -20.96 -2.02
N GLY A 115 -9.18 -21.67 -0.92
CA GLY A 115 -9.87 -21.50 0.35
C GLY A 115 -8.99 -20.71 1.31
N ARG A 116 -9.46 -19.55 1.76
CA ARG A 116 -8.70 -18.68 2.66
C ARG A 116 -8.62 -19.28 4.06
N LYS A 117 -7.46 -19.87 4.38
CA LYS A 117 -7.16 -20.54 5.68
C LYS A 117 -8.21 -21.58 6.11
N ILE A 118 -8.99 -22.08 5.14
CA ILE A 118 -10.02 -23.11 5.36
C ILE A 118 -9.82 -24.21 4.34
N ALA A 119 -9.67 -25.45 4.81
CA ALA A 119 -9.57 -26.60 3.91
C ALA A 119 -10.91 -26.82 3.17
N HIS A 120 -10.82 -27.20 1.89
CA HIS A 120 -11.99 -27.67 1.15
C HIS A 120 -12.42 -29.04 1.68
N THR A 121 -13.63 -29.46 1.34
CA THR A 121 -14.11 -30.80 1.67
C THR A 121 -13.13 -31.85 1.16
N LEU A 122 -12.69 -32.73 2.06
CA LEU A 122 -11.83 -33.84 1.71
C LEU A 122 -12.60 -34.82 0.82
N THR A 123 -11.99 -35.21 -0.28
CA THR A 123 -12.46 -36.25 -1.20
C THR A 123 -11.61 -37.48 -1.02
N ALA A 124 -12.05 -38.65 -1.56
CA ALA A 124 -11.27 -39.88 -1.51
C ALA A 124 -9.96 -39.80 -2.31
N SER A 125 -9.84 -38.84 -3.23
CA SER A 125 -8.60 -38.45 -3.92
C SER A 125 -7.89 -37.33 -3.17
N SER A 126 -6.58 -37.42 -2.94
CA SER A 126 -5.76 -36.42 -2.23
C SER A 126 -5.58 -35.12 -3.02
N ASP A 127 -6.69 -34.48 -3.34
CA ASP A 127 -6.71 -33.25 -4.19
C ASP A 127 -6.57 -31.94 -3.40
N GLN A 128 -6.18 -32.01 -2.13
CA GLN A 128 -6.00 -30.84 -1.28
C GLN A 128 -4.52 -30.49 -1.17
N GLY A 129 -4.22 -29.23 -1.45
CA GLY A 129 -2.91 -28.64 -1.21
C GLY A 129 -3.02 -27.47 -0.23
N THR A 130 -1.90 -27.04 0.32
CA THR A 130 -1.76 -25.80 1.05
C THR A 130 -0.54 -25.05 0.52
N LEU A 131 -0.63 -23.74 0.52
CA LEU A 131 0.54 -22.92 0.23
C LEU A 131 1.34 -22.74 1.52
N GLU A 132 2.56 -23.26 1.53
CA GLU A 132 3.44 -23.17 2.69
C GLU A 132 3.98 -21.75 2.86
N PRO A 133 4.18 -21.32 4.12
CA PRO A 133 4.88 -20.07 4.40
C PRO A 133 6.26 -20.09 3.72
N LEU A 134 6.69 -18.94 3.13
CA LEU A 134 8.06 -18.73 2.63
C LEU A 134 8.30 -18.86 1.14
N LYS A 135 7.35 -19.17 0.33
CA LYS A 135 7.74 -19.48 -1.05
C LYS A 135 7.93 -18.23 -1.92
N ARG A 136 7.40 -17.05 -1.54
CA ARG A 136 7.68 -15.79 -2.24
C ARG A 136 7.51 -14.57 -1.33
N ILE A 137 8.61 -13.94 -1.03
CA ILE A 137 8.65 -12.60 -0.45
C ILE A 137 9.34 -11.69 -1.47
N ARG A 138 8.75 -10.56 -1.81
CA ARG A 138 9.37 -9.57 -2.67
C ARG A 138 9.30 -8.17 -2.06
N ARG A 139 10.10 -7.30 -2.62
CA ARG A 139 10.04 -5.86 -2.33
C ARG A 139 9.03 -5.16 -3.20
N LEU A 140 8.66 -3.98 -2.73
CA LEU A 140 7.94 -3.04 -3.58
C LEU A 140 8.88 -2.54 -4.68
N THR A 141 8.33 -2.40 -5.87
CA THR A 141 9.00 -1.73 -6.98
C THR A 141 9.01 -0.22 -6.76
N SER A 142 9.88 0.49 -7.47
CA SER A 142 9.91 1.97 -7.45
C SER A 142 8.55 2.57 -7.82
N ARG A 143 7.85 2.01 -8.80
CA ARG A 143 6.47 2.39 -9.17
C ARG A 143 5.49 2.25 -8.00
N GLU A 144 5.52 1.11 -7.32
CA GLU A 144 4.64 0.88 -6.16
C GLU A 144 4.94 1.86 -5.02
N CYS A 145 6.21 2.19 -4.80
CA CYS A 145 6.60 3.19 -3.81
C CYS A 145 6.06 4.59 -4.13
N LEU A 146 6.09 5.00 -5.41
CA LEU A 146 5.52 6.28 -5.84
C LEU A 146 3.99 6.28 -5.72
N ARG A 147 3.31 5.19 -6.09
CA ARG A 147 1.85 5.04 -5.86
C ARG A 147 1.48 5.17 -4.40
N LEU A 148 2.27 4.61 -3.48
CA LEU A 148 2.06 4.75 -2.03
C LEU A 148 2.26 6.19 -1.53
N GLN A 149 2.95 7.04 -2.29
CA GLN A 149 3.03 8.47 -2.03
C GLN A 149 1.87 9.27 -2.68
N GLY A 150 0.93 8.58 -3.34
CA GLY A 150 -0.22 9.21 -3.98
C GLY A 150 0.07 9.81 -5.36
N TRP A 151 1.16 9.41 -6.02
CA TRP A 151 1.44 9.81 -7.40
C TRP A 151 0.51 9.07 -8.36
N ALA A 152 -0.05 9.79 -9.33
CA ALA A 152 -0.82 9.23 -10.43
C ALA A 152 0.09 8.53 -11.44
N ASP A 153 -0.39 7.45 -12.07
CA ASP A 153 0.40 6.62 -12.98
C ASP A 153 0.93 7.40 -14.18
N GLU A 154 0.18 8.36 -14.69
CA GLU A 154 0.60 9.21 -15.82
C GLU A 154 1.86 10.03 -15.48
N ARG A 155 2.02 10.44 -14.22
CA ARG A 155 3.21 11.13 -13.74
C ARG A 155 4.36 10.16 -13.48
N ILE A 156 4.05 8.98 -12.97
CA ILE A 156 5.03 7.93 -12.73
C ILE A 156 5.64 7.47 -14.06
N ASP A 157 4.84 7.28 -15.09
CA ASP A 157 5.29 6.84 -16.42
C ASP A 157 6.27 7.83 -17.08
N ILE A 158 6.14 9.11 -16.78
CA ILE A 158 7.09 10.14 -17.26
C ILE A 158 8.46 9.99 -16.58
N VAL A 159 8.51 9.73 -15.27
CA VAL A 159 9.78 9.75 -14.52
C VAL A 159 10.53 8.42 -14.52
N LEU A 160 9.81 7.28 -14.65
CA LEU A 160 10.42 5.95 -14.65
C LEU A 160 11.54 5.75 -15.67
N PRO A 161 11.40 6.15 -16.93
CA PRO A 161 12.46 5.99 -17.91
C PRO A 161 13.64 6.98 -17.74
N LEU A 162 13.45 8.05 -16.96
CA LEU A 162 14.42 9.13 -16.81
C LEU A 162 15.36 8.95 -15.62
N GLN A 163 15.04 8.05 -14.69
CA GLN A 163 15.76 7.92 -13.42
C GLN A 163 16.00 6.47 -13.05
N SER A 164 17.11 6.24 -12.33
CA SER A 164 17.38 4.92 -11.77
C SER A 164 16.41 4.58 -10.63
N ASP A 165 16.16 3.28 -10.41
CA ASP A 165 15.36 2.80 -9.28
C ASP A 165 15.87 3.33 -7.94
N ALA A 166 17.19 3.41 -7.75
CA ALA A 166 17.77 3.94 -6.52
C ALA A 166 17.36 5.40 -6.25
N GLN A 167 17.32 6.22 -7.30
CA GLN A 167 16.87 7.61 -7.19
C GLN A 167 15.36 7.69 -6.93
N LEU A 168 14.57 6.87 -7.61
CA LEU A 168 13.11 6.80 -7.41
C LEU A 168 12.75 6.36 -5.99
N TYR A 169 13.42 5.36 -5.43
CA TYR A 169 13.25 4.95 -4.03
C TYR A 169 13.62 6.08 -3.06
N LYS A 170 14.73 6.78 -3.32
CA LYS A 170 15.16 7.92 -2.51
C LYS A 170 14.13 9.05 -2.53
N GLN A 171 13.58 9.37 -3.70
CA GLN A 171 12.54 10.39 -3.87
C GLN A 171 11.25 9.98 -3.17
N ALA A 172 10.78 8.74 -3.35
CA ALA A 172 9.59 8.23 -2.67
C ALA A 172 9.76 8.28 -1.14
N GLY A 173 10.95 7.92 -0.63
CA GLY A 173 11.22 7.94 0.82
C GLY A 173 11.35 9.34 1.42
N ASN A 174 11.93 10.29 0.71
CA ASN A 174 12.12 11.67 1.17
C ASN A 174 10.91 12.57 0.85
N GLY A 175 10.08 12.18 -0.11
CA GLY A 175 8.93 12.94 -0.55
C GLY A 175 7.83 13.06 0.51
N VAL A 176 6.92 13.98 0.29
CA VAL A 176 5.67 14.11 1.05
C VAL A 176 4.54 13.42 0.29
N THR A 177 3.56 12.89 1.02
CA THR A 177 2.40 12.24 0.40
C THR A 177 1.53 13.29 -0.27
N VAL A 178 1.30 13.11 -1.58
CA VAL A 178 0.59 14.07 -2.45
C VAL A 178 -0.81 14.37 -1.92
N THR A 179 -1.58 13.34 -1.57
CA THR A 179 -2.96 13.49 -1.07
C THR A 179 -3.05 14.26 0.23
N VAL A 180 -2.04 14.18 1.11
CA VAL A 180 -1.99 14.97 2.36
C VAL A 180 -1.76 16.45 2.04
N VAL A 181 -0.79 16.75 1.16
CA VAL A 181 -0.48 18.14 0.77
C VAL A 181 -1.65 18.75 0.02
N GLU A 182 -2.32 18.00 -0.84
CA GLU A 182 -3.52 18.44 -1.55
C GLU A 182 -4.65 18.80 -0.57
N ALA A 183 -4.91 17.97 0.44
CA ALA A 183 -5.92 18.24 1.46
C ALA A 183 -5.60 19.52 2.26
N ILE A 184 -4.32 19.72 2.61
CA ILE A 184 -3.87 20.94 3.27
C ILE A 184 -4.05 22.15 2.35
N GLY A 185 -3.62 22.04 1.08
CA GLY A 185 -3.72 23.11 0.09
C GLY A 185 -5.15 23.55 -0.18
N LYS A 186 -6.09 22.62 -0.30
CA LYS A 186 -7.53 22.91 -0.45
C LYS A 186 -8.06 23.72 0.74
N ARG A 187 -7.68 23.39 1.97
CA ARG A 187 -8.09 24.14 3.16
C ARG A 187 -7.44 25.51 3.26
N LEU A 188 -6.16 25.63 2.88
CA LEU A 188 -5.49 26.93 2.80
C LEU A 188 -6.17 27.86 1.79
N ALA A 189 -6.49 27.33 0.60
CA ALA A 189 -7.18 28.11 -0.43
C ALA A 189 -8.60 28.51 0.01
N ALA A 190 -9.31 27.64 0.70
CA ALA A 190 -10.63 27.97 1.26
C ALA A 190 -10.53 29.06 2.33
N ALA A 191 -9.62 28.90 3.29
CA ALA A 191 -9.40 29.90 4.34
C ALA A 191 -9.00 31.27 3.77
N HIS A 192 -8.19 31.30 2.71
CA HIS A 192 -7.80 32.52 2.03
C HIS A 192 -9.00 33.20 1.38
N ARG A 193 -9.83 32.45 0.63
CA ARG A 193 -11.04 32.99 -0.01
C ARG A 193 -12.05 33.56 0.99
N GLU A 194 -12.27 32.86 2.12
CA GLU A 194 -13.16 33.37 3.16
C GLU A 194 -12.69 34.72 3.76
N VAL A 195 -11.38 34.88 3.89
CA VAL A 195 -10.81 36.11 4.47
C VAL A 195 -10.83 37.26 3.47
N THR A 196 -10.58 36.99 2.18
CA THR A 196 -10.58 38.02 1.12
C THR A 196 -11.98 38.42 0.66
N ALA A 197 -13.01 37.61 0.92
CA ALA A 197 -14.41 37.95 0.59
C ALA A 197 -15.06 38.92 1.62
N ILE A 198 -14.37 39.23 2.72
CA ILE A 198 -14.86 40.09 3.81
C ILE A 198 -14.26 41.51 3.69
N ASP A 199 -13.30 41.71 2.81
CA ASP A 199 -12.71 42.98 2.46
C ASP A 199 -13.36 43.57 1.18
#